data_30fe5f67b4bbcdfed1bda777edcc4366
#
_entry.id   30fe5f67b4bbcdfed1bda777edcc4366
#
_cell.length_a   1.000
_cell.length_b   1.000
_cell.length_c   1.000
_cell.angle_alpha   90.00
_cell.angle_beta   90.00
_cell.angle_gamma   90.00
#
_symmetry.space_group_name_H-M   'P 1'
#
loop_
_entity.id
_entity.type
_entity.pdbx_description
1 polymer ?
#
loop_
_entity_poly.entity_id
_entity_poly.type
_entity_poly.pdbx_seq_one_letter_code
_entity_poly.pdbx_strand_id
1 'polypeptide(L)'
;MQITGHIFEAYLNCPTKCFLRSRNEAGAGNAYADWVRTETEAYRNTSIKRLTDGASSEECVTELVGTKDLKTAKWRLALDVMAQTRNLESRIHAIERIPSEGRGKAALFIPVRFVLRNKLTKVDKLLSAFDALVLSEMLGRPVSIGKIIHGVDYSTLKVKTPSLRNRVGKLTEKIAAMLSTDVTPDLVLNRHCGECEFQSRCRQKAVEKNDLSLLSGLTEKERKKSNSVGIFTVTQLSYTFRPRRRPRRLRNKRERHHHSLRALAIREKKIHLVGNPELTLEGTPVYLDVEGLPDRDFYYLIGARIRREGAVSQHVLWADTTKDEQRIWSDFLAILNGVENPVLVHYGRFETTFFKRMHGRYGGPPEDSVAAKALKTPVNLLTVIFAQVYFPTYTNGLKEVALFMGFNWSDIKASGVQSIVWRHTWEQCRDPVVKQALVQYNAEDCEALEIVTNALVEITRPRGRPSVDASKADDVVSVESMKRQRPFSSGTACPIRR
;
A
#
# COMPACT_ATOMS: atom_id res chain seq x y z
N MET A 1 -12.67 -30.32 3.58
CA MET A 1 -11.94 -29.31 2.81
C MET A 1 -10.64 -28.99 3.52
N GLN A 2 -9.55 -28.88 2.78
CA GLN A 2 -8.21 -28.72 3.33
C GLN A 2 -7.78 -27.25 3.29
N ILE A 3 -7.29 -26.71 4.40
CA ILE A 3 -6.76 -25.35 4.49
C ILE A 3 -5.25 -25.40 4.23
N THR A 4 -4.84 -24.89 3.07
CA THR A 4 -3.43 -24.82 2.69
C THR A 4 -2.78 -23.56 3.23
N GLY A 5 -1.44 -23.51 3.29
CA GLY A 5 -0.69 -22.31 3.63
C GLY A 5 -1.05 -21.09 2.78
N HIS A 6 -1.33 -21.29 1.47
CA HIS A 6 -1.78 -20.25 0.55
C HIS A 6 -3.19 -19.73 0.86
N ILE A 7 -4.10 -20.58 1.28
CA ILE A 7 -5.46 -20.20 1.70
C ILE A 7 -5.39 -19.42 3.01
N PHE A 8 -4.56 -19.89 3.96
CA PHE A 8 -4.35 -19.21 5.23
C PHE A 8 -3.75 -17.80 5.03
N GLU A 9 -2.73 -17.66 4.18
CA GLU A 9 -2.14 -16.37 3.82
C GLU A 9 -3.15 -15.45 3.13
N ALA A 10 -3.93 -15.97 2.19
CA ALA A 10 -4.97 -15.20 1.51
C ALA A 10 -5.98 -14.64 2.49
N TYR A 11 -6.40 -15.42 3.51
CA TYR A 11 -7.32 -14.97 4.55
C TYR A 11 -6.74 -13.85 5.41
N LEU A 12 -5.46 -13.95 5.77
CA LEU A 12 -4.79 -12.91 6.56
C LEU A 12 -4.77 -11.55 5.84
N ASN A 13 -4.74 -11.57 4.51
CA ASN A 13 -4.76 -10.37 3.68
C ASN A 13 -6.19 -9.91 3.34
N CYS A 14 -7.09 -10.85 3.01
CA CYS A 14 -8.47 -10.56 2.60
C CYS A 14 -9.35 -11.84 2.62
N PRO A 15 -10.47 -11.87 3.38
CA PRO A 15 -11.40 -13.00 3.35
C PRO A 15 -11.96 -13.30 1.95
N THR A 16 -12.29 -12.27 1.16
CA THR A 16 -12.75 -12.44 -0.23
C THR A 16 -11.69 -13.09 -1.11
N LYS A 17 -10.41 -12.71 -0.98
CA LYS A 17 -9.29 -13.36 -1.69
C LYS A 17 -9.17 -14.83 -1.31
N CYS A 18 -9.29 -15.14 -0.02
CA CYS A 18 -9.28 -16.52 0.47
C CYS A 18 -10.41 -17.35 -0.15
N PHE A 19 -11.63 -16.82 -0.15
CA PHE A 19 -12.80 -17.49 -0.74
C PHE A 19 -12.63 -17.72 -2.25
N LEU A 20 -12.21 -16.71 -3.01
CA LEU A 20 -12.00 -16.83 -4.46
C LEU A 20 -10.91 -17.86 -4.81
N ARG A 21 -9.78 -17.84 -4.08
CA ARG A 21 -8.72 -18.85 -4.26
C ARG A 21 -9.17 -20.26 -3.91
N SER A 22 -9.98 -20.43 -2.87
CA SER A 22 -10.50 -21.74 -2.49
C SER A 22 -11.44 -22.36 -3.53
N ARG A 23 -12.01 -21.54 -4.40
CA ARG A 23 -12.87 -21.92 -5.53
C ARG A 23 -12.10 -22.02 -6.86
N ASN A 24 -10.76 -21.90 -6.82
CA ASN A 24 -9.89 -21.85 -8.01
C ASN A 24 -10.32 -20.78 -9.03
N GLU A 25 -10.90 -19.67 -8.56
CA GLU A 25 -11.28 -18.55 -9.42
C GLU A 25 -10.04 -17.89 -10.02
N ALA A 26 -10.05 -17.69 -11.33
CA ALA A 26 -8.97 -17.00 -12.02
C ALA A 26 -9.00 -15.51 -11.70
N GLY A 27 -7.84 -14.94 -11.36
CA GLY A 27 -7.64 -13.50 -11.28
C GLY A 27 -7.45 -12.87 -12.66
N ALA A 28 -7.70 -11.57 -12.78
CA ALA A 28 -7.43 -10.81 -14.01
C ALA A 28 -5.93 -10.58 -14.26
N GLY A 29 -5.07 -11.07 -13.35
CA GLY A 29 -3.64 -10.78 -13.32
C GLY A 29 -3.33 -9.46 -12.59
N ASN A 30 -2.11 -9.38 -12.08
CA ASN A 30 -1.54 -8.16 -11.50
C ASN A 30 -0.02 -8.28 -11.65
N ALA A 31 0.57 -7.42 -12.50
CA ALA A 31 1.99 -7.51 -12.83
C ALA A 31 2.89 -7.46 -11.58
N TYR A 32 2.53 -6.67 -10.57
CA TYR A 32 3.27 -6.61 -9.32
C TYR A 32 3.15 -7.91 -8.51
N ALA A 33 1.94 -8.52 -8.43
CA ALA A 33 1.76 -9.79 -7.74
C ALA A 33 2.52 -10.93 -8.44
N ASP A 34 2.56 -10.92 -9.77
CA ASP A 34 3.30 -11.91 -10.57
C ASP A 34 4.81 -11.74 -10.37
N TRP A 35 5.29 -10.50 -10.40
CA TRP A 35 6.68 -10.18 -10.11
C TRP A 35 7.09 -10.60 -8.69
N VAL A 36 6.30 -10.24 -7.65
CA VAL A 36 6.57 -10.66 -6.27
C VAL A 36 6.63 -12.17 -6.13
N ARG A 37 5.77 -12.92 -6.85
CA ARG A 37 5.80 -14.38 -6.86
C ARG A 37 7.12 -14.90 -7.43
N THR A 38 7.54 -14.41 -8.59
CA THR A 38 8.80 -14.80 -9.24
C THR A 38 10.02 -14.49 -8.37
N GLU A 39 10.09 -13.29 -7.80
CA GLU A 39 11.19 -12.90 -6.92
C GLU A 39 11.23 -13.70 -5.62
N THR A 40 10.05 -14.01 -5.05
CA THR A 40 9.94 -14.86 -3.85
C THR A 40 10.45 -16.27 -4.13
N GLU A 41 10.18 -16.80 -5.31
CA GLU A 41 10.65 -18.12 -5.74
C GLU A 41 12.15 -18.14 -6.00
N ALA A 42 12.69 -17.12 -6.66
CA ALA A 42 14.12 -16.93 -6.84
C ALA A 42 14.87 -16.79 -5.51
N TYR A 43 14.33 -16.00 -4.57
CA TYR A 43 14.88 -15.85 -3.23
C TYR A 43 14.87 -17.18 -2.46
N ARG A 44 13.78 -17.94 -2.55
CA ARG A 44 13.68 -19.28 -1.95
C ARG A 44 14.77 -20.20 -2.48
N ASN A 45 14.95 -20.29 -3.80
CA ASN A 45 15.95 -21.14 -4.42
C ASN A 45 17.38 -20.77 -3.97
N THR A 46 17.67 -19.47 -3.90
CA THR A 46 18.97 -18.98 -3.41
C THR A 46 19.16 -19.28 -1.92
N SER A 47 18.09 -19.13 -1.11
CA SER A 47 18.13 -19.46 0.31
C SER A 47 18.35 -20.94 0.58
N ILE A 48 17.75 -21.82 -0.23
CA ILE A 48 17.97 -23.27 -0.18
C ILE A 48 19.43 -23.57 -0.46
N LYS A 49 20.01 -23.03 -1.55
CA LYS A 49 21.43 -23.24 -1.88
C LYS A 49 22.34 -22.85 -0.70
N ARG A 50 22.12 -21.68 -0.10
CA ARG A 50 22.89 -21.21 1.07
C ARG A 50 22.76 -22.10 2.30
N LEU A 51 21.58 -22.71 2.53
CA LEU A 51 21.38 -23.64 3.65
C LEU A 51 22.07 -24.99 3.40
N THR A 52 22.18 -25.40 2.16
CA THR A 52 22.81 -26.66 1.76
C THR A 52 24.32 -26.51 1.53
N ASP A 53 24.80 -25.28 1.35
CA ASP A 53 26.24 -25.02 1.23
C ASP A 53 26.97 -25.51 2.51
N GLY A 54 27.87 -26.46 2.31
CA GLY A 54 28.64 -27.11 3.40
C GLY A 54 27.96 -28.29 4.10
N ALA A 55 26.76 -28.71 3.67
CA ALA A 55 26.11 -29.95 4.09
C ALA A 55 26.40 -31.09 3.11
N SER A 56 26.68 -32.30 3.62
CA SER A 56 26.79 -33.47 2.77
C SER A 56 25.45 -33.88 2.16
N SER A 57 25.47 -34.55 1.02
CA SER A 57 24.25 -35.06 0.35
C SER A 57 23.44 -36.01 1.25
N GLU A 58 24.11 -36.71 2.18
CA GLU A 58 23.46 -37.61 3.14
C GLU A 58 22.74 -36.86 4.27
N GLU A 59 23.13 -35.61 4.55
CA GLU A 59 22.51 -34.74 5.55
C GLU A 59 21.27 -34.00 5.04
N CYS A 60 21.06 -33.94 3.73
CA CYS A 60 19.97 -33.24 3.08
C CYS A 60 19.03 -34.20 2.35
N VAL A 61 17.71 -34.00 2.57
CA VAL A 61 16.67 -34.73 1.84
C VAL A 61 15.70 -33.75 1.24
N THR A 62 15.17 -34.11 0.05
CA THR A 62 14.16 -33.32 -0.66
C THR A 62 12.85 -34.08 -0.76
N GLU A 63 11.73 -33.33 -0.84
CA GLU A 63 10.39 -33.86 -1.11
C GLU A 63 9.90 -34.93 -0.11
N LEU A 64 10.14 -34.72 1.16
CA LEU A 64 9.61 -35.62 2.19
C LEU A 64 8.07 -35.52 2.29
N VAL A 65 7.43 -36.66 2.12
CA VAL A 65 5.98 -36.84 2.28
C VAL A 65 5.73 -37.94 3.29
N GLY A 66 5.38 -37.56 4.52
CA GLY A 66 4.89 -38.56 5.50
C GLY A 66 5.54 -38.49 6.89
N THR A 67 4.79 -39.03 7.87
CA THR A 67 5.21 -39.03 9.29
C THR A 67 6.29 -40.04 9.61
N LYS A 68 6.38 -41.14 8.86
CA LYS A 68 7.36 -42.20 9.11
C LYS A 68 8.78 -41.72 8.90
N ASP A 69 9.00 -40.98 7.81
CA ASP A 69 10.33 -40.47 7.43
C ASP A 69 10.86 -39.41 8.41
N LEU A 70 9.95 -38.64 9.04
CA LEU A 70 10.32 -37.67 10.06
C LEU A 70 10.70 -38.33 11.41
N LYS A 71 10.03 -39.45 11.79
CA LYS A 71 10.29 -40.14 13.07
C LYS A 71 11.61 -40.91 13.08
N THR A 72 11.99 -41.46 11.93
CA THR A 72 13.22 -42.26 11.74
C THR A 72 14.38 -41.41 11.17
N ALA A 73 14.18 -40.09 11.06
CA ALA A 73 15.09 -39.19 10.39
C ALA A 73 16.52 -39.23 10.95
N LYS A 74 17.48 -39.45 10.08
CA LYS A 74 18.92 -39.29 10.33
C LYS A 74 19.47 -38.02 9.70
N TRP A 75 18.73 -37.44 8.74
CA TRP A 75 19.10 -36.21 8.06
C TRP A 75 19.13 -34.98 9.00
N ARG A 76 19.84 -33.96 8.62
CA ARG A 76 19.95 -32.67 9.34
C ARG A 76 18.97 -31.62 8.75
N LEU A 77 18.77 -31.65 7.45
CA LEU A 77 17.94 -30.71 6.71
C LEU A 77 17.01 -31.44 5.75
N ALA A 78 15.72 -31.12 5.80
CA ALA A 78 14.75 -31.55 4.81
C ALA A 78 14.20 -30.35 4.07
N LEU A 79 14.12 -30.42 2.74
CA LEU A 79 13.68 -29.35 1.85
C LEU A 79 12.34 -29.71 1.23
N ASP A 80 11.52 -28.67 0.99
CA ASP A 80 10.22 -28.84 0.31
C ASP A 80 9.30 -29.89 0.95
N VAL A 81 9.16 -29.82 2.26
CA VAL A 81 8.41 -30.81 3.03
C VAL A 81 6.93 -30.53 2.96
N MET A 82 6.14 -31.50 2.45
CA MET A 82 4.69 -31.45 2.49
C MET A 82 4.20 -32.00 3.83
N ALA A 83 3.82 -31.10 4.73
CA ALA A 83 3.19 -31.44 6.00
C ALA A 83 1.67 -31.42 5.84
N GLN A 84 1.01 -32.54 6.17
CA GLN A 84 -0.43 -32.68 5.97
C GLN A 84 -1.09 -33.34 7.17
N THR A 85 -2.25 -32.82 7.54
CA THR A 85 -3.15 -33.38 8.53
C THR A 85 -4.54 -33.60 7.88
N ARG A 86 -5.54 -34.01 8.64
CA ARG A 86 -6.89 -34.21 8.12
C ARG A 86 -7.47 -32.95 7.46
N ASN A 87 -7.19 -31.77 8.02
CA ASN A 87 -7.82 -30.50 7.62
C ASN A 87 -6.82 -29.41 7.20
N LEU A 88 -5.53 -29.57 7.50
CA LEU A 88 -4.51 -28.57 7.25
C LEU A 88 -3.38 -29.13 6.40
N GLU A 89 -2.82 -28.28 5.55
CA GLU A 89 -1.68 -28.60 4.71
C GLU A 89 -0.69 -27.42 4.69
N SER A 90 0.58 -27.71 4.82
CA SER A 90 1.63 -26.72 4.65
C SER A 90 2.79 -27.28 3.84
N ARG A 91 3.17 -26.60 2.77
CA ARG A 91 4.44 -26.79 2.08
C ARG A 91 5.51 -25.97 2.83
N ILE A 92 6.24 -26.66 3.70
CA ILE A 92 7.31 -26.06 4.52
C ILE A 92 8.57 -25.98 3.67
N HIS A 93 9.15 -24.77 3.55
CA HIS A 93 10.30 -24.55 2.68
C HIS A 93 11.53 -25.37 3.06
N ALA A 94 11.78 -25.50 4.37
CA ALA A 94 12.78 -26.40 4.91
C ALA A 94 12.45 -26.79 6.34
N ILE A 95 12.96 -27.93 6.83
CA ILE A 95 12.91 -28.31 8.24
C ILE A 95 14.34 -28.62 8.69
N GLU A 96 14.80 -27.90 9.72
CA GLU A 96 16.04 -28.22 10.41
C GLU A 96 15.75 -29.23 11.51
N ARG A 97 16.53 -30.31 11.55
CA ARG A 97 16.51 -31.29 12.62
C ARG A 97 17.70 -31.07 13.54
N ILE A 98 17.42 -30.84 14.80
CA ILE A 98 18.45 -30.78 15.85
C ILE A 98 18.40 -32.13 16.59
N PRO A 99 19.49 -32.89 16.56
CA PRO A 99 19.58 -34.15 17.29
C PRO A 99 19.33 -33.95 18.79
N SER A 100 18.88 -34.97 19.50
CA SER A 100 18.69 -34.89 20.95
C SER A 100 20.03 -34.97 21.68
N GLU A 101 20.22 -34.09 22.65
CA GLU A 101 21.36 -34.15 23.56
C GLU A 101 21.03 -35.03 24.76
N GLY A 102 20.91 -36.35 24.58
CA GLY A 102 20.72 -37.27 25.67
C GLY A 102 19.74 -38.44 25.42
N ARG A 103 19.90 -39.55 26.17
CA ARG A 103 19.03 -40.72 26.10
C ARG A 103 17.58 -40.34 26.46
N GLY A 104 16.64 -40.70 25.60
CA GLY A 104 15.20 -40.50 25.84
C GLY A 104 14.63 -39.15 25.41
N LYS A 105 15.45 -38.18 24.97
CA LYS A 105 14.94 -36.91 24.38
C LYS A 105 14.74 -37.04 22.87
N ALA A 106 13.61 -36.62 22.39
CA ALA A 106 13.33 -36.65 20.95
C ALA A 106 14.00 -35.47 20.21
N ALA A 107 14.48 -35.69 19.00
CA ALA A 107 15.05 -34.63 18.15
C ALA A 107 14.07 -33.47 17.96
N LEU A 108 14.54 -32.24 17.89
CA LEU A 108 13.73 -31.05 17.58
C LEU A 108 13.63 -30.88 16.07
N PHE A 109 12.44 -30.52 15.60
CA PHE A 109 12.19 -30.15 14.21
C PHE A 109 11.77 -28.69 14.17
N ILE A 110 12.48 -27.87 13.40
CA ILE A 110 12.27 -26.43 13.28
C ILE A 110 11.86 -26.13 11.84
N PRO A 111 10.60 -25.77 11.58
CA PRO A 111 10.19 -25.33 10.26
C PRO A 111 10.84 -23.99 9.93
N VAL A 112 11.38 -23.89 8.71
CA VAL A 112 12.06 -22.72 8.18
C VAL A 112 11.24 -22.15 7.02
N ARG A 113 10.98 -20.84 7.08
CA ARG A 113 10.31 -20.09 6.02
C ARG A 113 11.25 -19.04 5.45
N PHE A 114 11.29 -18.92 4.13
CA PHE A 114 12.02 -17.87 3.43
C PHE A 114 11.10 -16.72 3.08
N VAL A 115 11.53 -15.47 3.34
CA VAL A 115 10.76 -14.25 3.12
C VAL A 115 11.66 -13.20 2.45
N LEU A 116 11.35 -12.83 1.22
CA LEU A 116 12.17 -11.91 0.42
C LEU A 116 12.38 -10.54 1.11
N ARG A 117 11.37 -10.02 1.78
CA ARG A 117 11.38 -8.63 2.30
C ARG A 117 12.28 -8.47 3.53
N ASN A 118 12.92 -7.29 3.63
CA ASN A 118 13.81 -6.96 4.75
C ASN A 118 13.05 -6.82 6.08
N LYS A 119 11.83 -6.29 6.05
CA LYS A 119 11.03 -6.04 7.26
C LYS A 119 9.90 -7.04 7.40
N LEU A 120 10.00 -7.89 8.42
CA LEU A 120 8.98 -8.89 8.74
C LEU A 120 7.70 -8.27 9.33
N THR A 121 6.56 -8.82 8.94
CA THR A 121 5.23 -8.44 9.39
C THR A 121 4.66 -9.44 10.41
N LYS A 122 3.48 -9.11 10.96
CA LYS A 122 2.72 -10.06 11.78
C LYS A 122 2.23 -11.27 10.96
N VAL A 123 2.00 -11.08 9.66
CA VAL A 123 1.56 -12.14 8.75
C VAL A 123 2.65 -13.20 8.61
N ASP A 124 3.91 -12.79 8.42
CA ASP A 124 5.03 -13.72 8.27
C ASP A 124 5.22 -14.60 9.53
N LYS A 125 5.06 -14.00 10.72
CA LYS A 125 5.12 -14.76 11.99
C LYS A 125 3.95 -15.73 12.16
N LEU A 126 2.73 -15.35 11.70
CA LEU A 126 1.57 -16.23 11.73
C LEU A 126 1.69 -17.38 10.74
N LEU A 127 2.27 -17.15 9.57
CA LEU A 127 2.56 -18.20 8.60
C LEU A 127 3.60 -19.20 9.14
N SER A 128 4.67 -18.73 9.77
CA SER A 128 5.65 -19.60 10.43
C SER A 128 5.02 -20.40 11.60
N ALA A 129 4.07 -19.80 12.31
CA ALA A 129 3.33 -20.49 13.38
C ALA A 129 2.30 -21.50 12.82
N PHE A 130 1.74 -21.23 11.62
CA PHE A 130 0.88 -22.19 10.90
C PHE A 130 1.69 -23.41 10.46
N ASP A 131 2.90 -23.22 9.88
CA ASP A 131 3.80 -24.32 9.54
C ASP A 131 4.11 -25.20 10.75
N ALA A 132 4.42 -24.54 11.88
CA ALA A 132 4.70 -25.25 13.13
C ALA A 132 3.47 -25.99 13.71
N LEU A 133 2.28 -25.44 13.54
CA LEU A 133 1.03 -26.10 13.96
C LEU A 133 0.81 -27.37 13.16
N VAL A 134 0.87 -27.29 11.81
CA VAL A 134 0.67 -28.46 10.93
C VAL A 134 1.72 -29.52 11.21
N LEU A 135 2.98 -29.12 11.36
CA LEU A 135 4.08 -30.03 11.70
C LEU A 135 3.90 -30.67 13.11
N SER A 136 3.39 -29.90 14.08
CA SER A 136 3.09 -30.41 15.44
C SER A 136 2.03 -31.50 15.41
N GLU A 137 0.94 -31.28 14.65
CA GLU A 137 -0.14 -32.26 14.50
C GLU A 137 0.35 -33.52 13.79
N MET A 138 1.14 -33.36 12.72
CA MET A 138 1.73 -34.46 11.98
C MET A 138 2.68 -35.32 12.81
N LEU A 139 3.49 -34.69 13.68
CA LEU A 139 4.43 -35.38 14.55
C LEU A 139 3.77 -35.96 15.82
N GLY A 140 2.56 -35.49 16.19
CA GLY A 140 1.91 -35.81 17.46
C GLY A 140 2.63 -35.21 18.68
N ARG A 141 3.46 -34.16 18.51
CA ARG A 141 4.20 -33.49 19.55
C ARG A 141 4.41 -32.00 19.24
N PRO A 142 4.58 -31.13 20.26
CA PRO A 142 4.67 -29.68 20.04
C PRO A 142 5.95 -29.29 19.31
N VAL A 143 5.82 -28.39 18.34
CA VAL A 143 6.90 -27.68 17.67
C VAL A 143 6.89 -26.25 18.22
N SER A 144 7.84 -25.93 19.10
CA SER A 144 7.83 -24.71 19.89
C SER A 144 8.55 -23.53 19.23
N ILE A 145 9.32 -23.79 18.18
CA ILE A 145 10.13 -22.79 17.48
C ILE A 145 9.92 -22.94 15.97
N GLY A 146 9.65 -21.82 15.30
CA GLY A 146 9.80 -21.65 13.87
C GLY A 146 10.98 -20.73 13.58
N LYS A 147 11.50 -20.78 12.36
CA LYS A 147 12.60 -19.95 11.87
C LYS A 147 12.19 -19.23 10.60
N ILE A 148 12.48 -17.94 10.51
CA ILE A 148 12.30 -17.16 9.28
C ILE A 148 13.67 -16.65 8.85
N ILE A 149 14.06 -16.95 7.61
CA ILE A 149 15.22 -16.37 6.96
C ILE A 149 14.71 -15.29 6.00
N HIS A 150 15.20 -14.05 6.12
CA HIS A 150 14.60 -12.94 5.40
C HIS A 150 15.60 -11.87 4.98
N GLY A 151 15.16 -11.11 3.96
CA GLY A 151 15.87 -9.91 3.50
C GLY A 151 17.14 -10.23 2.70
N VAL A 152 17.74 -9.17 2.18
CA VAL A 152 18.95 -9.28 1.33
C VAL A 152 20.16 -9.86 2.06
N ASP A 153 20.22 -9.66 3.39
CA ASP A 153 21.29 -10.17 4.25
C ASP A 153 21.04 -11.59 4.76
N TYR A 154 19.92 -12.22 4.39
CA TYR A 154 19.50 -13.54 4.88
C TYR A 154 19.45 -13.63 6.40
N SER A 155 19.03 -12.54 7.04
CA SER A 155 18.88 -12.47 8.50
C SER A 155 17.92 -13.52 9.02
N THR A 156 18.20 -14.03 10.22
CA THR A 156 17.40 -15.09 10.83
C THR A 156 16.60 -14.58 12.00
N LEU A 157 15.28 -14.85 12.01
CA LEU A 157 14.39 -14.63 13.15
C LEU A 157 13.83 -15.94 13.67
N LYS A 158 14.02 -16.23 14.96
CA LYS A 158 13.35 -17.34 15.67
C LYS A 158 11.96 -16.88 16.15
N VAL A 159 10.91 -17.63 15.82
CA VAL A 159 9.52 -17.36 16.18
C VAL A 159 9.10 -18.33 17.28
N LYS A 160 8.71 -17.81 18.44
CA LYS A 160 8.11 -18.61 19.53
C LYS A 160 6.67 -18.96 19.16
N THR A 161 6.43 -20.16 18.68
CA THR A 161 5.14 -20.62 18.13
C THR A 161 4.05 -20.84 19.18
N PRO A 162 4.33 -21.25 20.43
CA PRO A 162 3.30 -21.44 21.45
C PRO A 162 2.46 -20.20 21.70
N SER A 163 3.07 -19.01 21.69
CA SER A 163 2.35 -17.74 21.89
C SER A 163 1.38 -17.38 20.77
N LEU A 164 1.53 -17.98 19.58
CA LEU A 164 0.71 -17.74 18.39
C LEU A 164 -0.28 -18.88 18.11
N ARG A 165 -0.11 -20.05 18.73
CA ARG A 165 -0.90 -21.26 18.46
C ARG A 165 -2.40 -21.05 18.57
N ASN A 166 -2.87 -20.45 19.68
CA ASN A 166 -4.29 -20.18 19.89
C ASN A 166 -4.86 -19.21 18.83
N ARG A 167 -4.03 -18.26 18.39
CA ARG A 167 -4.46 -17.30 17.34
C ARG A 167 -4.54 -18.00 16.00
N VAL A 168 -3.58 -18.83 15.64
CA VAL A 168 -3.61 -19.61 14.40
C VAL A 168 -4.80 -20.56 14.40
N GLY A 169 -5.06 -21.31 15.49
CA GLY A 169 -6.21 -22.19 15.62
C GLY A 169 -7.55 -21.47 15.41
N LYS A 170 -7.74 -20.32 16.09
CA LYS A 170 -8.95 -19.51 15.87
C LYS A 170 -9.11 -18.98 14.45
N LEU A 171 -8.00 -18.73 13.76
CA LEU A 171 -8.04 -18.31 12.35
C LEU A 171 -8.39 -19.48 11.43
N THR A 172 -7.81 -20.66 11.64
CA THR A 172 -8.15 -21.86 10.86
C THR A 172 -9.61 -22.26 11.05
N GLU A 173 -10.15 -22.16 12.27
CA GLU A 173 -11.59 -22.39 12.53
C GLU A 173 -12.47 -21.40 11.77
N LYS A 174 -12.13 -20.11 11.77
CA LYS A 174 -12.85 -19.08 11.00
C LYS A 174 -12.79 -19.33 9.50
N ILE A 175 -11.64 -19.73 8.99
CA ILE A 175 -11.48 -20.09 7.58
C ILE A 175 -12.35 -21.31 7.26
N ALA A 176 -12.29 -22.36 8.06
CA ALA A 176 -13.11 -23.55 7.88
C ALA A 176 -14.60 -23.22 7.86
N ALA A 177 -15.09 -22.43 8.85
CA ALA A 177 -16.49 -22.00 8.90
C ALA A 177 -16.90 -21.16 7.68
N MET A 178 -16.05 -20.22 7.24
CA MET A 178 -16.31 -19.41 6.05
C MET A 178 -16.37 -20.25 4.78
N LEU A 179 -15.46 -21.22 4.63
CA LEU A 179 -15.35 -22.03 3.43
C LEU A 179 -16.35 -23.21 3.39
N SER A 180 -16.98 -23.56 4.54
CA SER A 180 -18.06 -24.54 4.57
C SER A 180 -19.40 -23.98 4.09
N THR A 181 -19.52 -22.68 3.95
CA THR A 181 -20.69 -21.99 3.40
C THR A 181 -20.45 -21.60 1.95
N ASP A 182 -21.51 -21.62 1.12
CA ASP A 182 -21.45 -21.11 -0.26
C ASP A 182 -21.62 -19.58 -0.33
N VAL A 183 -21.71 -18.93 0.82
CA VAL A 183 -21.91 -17.48 0.89
C VAL A 183 -20.59 -16.74 0.70
N THR A 184 -20.52 -15.94 -0.34
CA THR A 184 -19.36 -15.07 -0.58
C THR A 184 -19.20 -14.09 0.57
N PRO A 185 -18.00 -13.96 1.18
CA PRO A 185 -17.75 -12.99 2.21
C PRO A 185 -18.01 -11.55 1.71
N ASP A 186 -18.38 -10.66 2.63
CA ASP A 186 -18.51 -9.23 2.33
C ASP A 186 -17.26 -8.72 1.62
N LEU A 187 -17.47 -8.14 0.44
CA LEU A 187 -16.40 -7.52 -0.31
C LEU A 187 -15.98 -6.22 0.39
N VAL A 188 -14.72 -6.15 0.79
CA VAL A 188 -14.16 -4.96 1.43
C VAL A 188 -12.82 -4.64 0.79
N LEU A 189 -12.74 -3.50 0.12
CA LEU A 189 -11.46 -3.00 -0.40
C LEU A 189 -10.55 -2.62 0.77
N ASN A 190 -9.29 -3.01 0.66
CA ASN A 190 -8.27 -2.74 1.68
C ASN A 190 -6.91 -2.45 1.04
N ARG A 191 -5.89 -2.16 1.87
CA ARG A 191 -4.55 -1.80 1.39
C ARG A 191 -3.84 -2.86 0.53
N HIS A 192 -4.25 -4.14 0.64
CA HIS A 192 -3.66 -5.24 -0.15
C HIS A 192 -4.28 -5.36 -1.54
N CYS A 193 -5.34 -4.58 -1.85
CA CYS A 193 -5.97 -4.64 -3.17
C CYS A 193 -5.04 -4.22 -4.30
N GLY A 194 -4.13 -3.26 -4.06
CA GLY A 194 -3.15 -2.83 -5.07
C GLY A 194 -2.19 -3.95 -5.52
N GLU A 195 -1.98 -4.96 -4.69
CA GLU A 195 -1.10 -6.11 -4.91
C GLU A 195 -1.89 -7.41 -5.18
N CYS A 196 -3.17 -7.30 -5.54
CA CYS A 196 -4.07 -8.45 -5.58
C CYS A 196 -4.49 -8.78 -7.01
N GLU A 197 -4.41 -10.04 -7.38
CA GLU A 197 -4.87 -10.58 -8.67
C GLU A 197 -6.36 -10.35 -8.95
N PHE A 198 -7.17 -10.12 -7.91
CA PHE A 198 -8.61 -9.86 -8.02
C PHE A 198 -8.98 -8.38 -7.93
N GLN A 199 -7.99 -7.45 -7.95
CA GLN A 199 -8.19 -6.02 -7.74
C GLN A 199 -9.27 -5.43 -8.65
N SER A 200 -9.15 -5.62 -9.96
CA SER A 200 -10.06 -5.05 -10.96
C SER A 200 -11.50 -5.50 -10.74
N ARG A 201 -11.71 -6.82 -10.58
CA ARG A 201 -13.02 -7.42 -10.29
C ARG A 201 -13.63 -6.88 -9.00
N CYS A 202 -12.83 -6.81 -7.94
CA CYS A 202 -13.32 -6.35 -6.64
C CYS A 202 -13.65 -4.86 -6.66
N ARG A 203 -12.82 -4.03 -7.31
CA ARG A 203 -13.07 -2.59 -7.45
C ARG A 203 -14.34 -2.34 -8.28
N GLN A 204 -14.51 -3.04 -9.39
CA GLN A 204 -15.71 -2.93 -10.22
C GLN A 204 -16.97 -3.26 -9.40
N LYS A 205 -16.99 -4.41 -8.70
CA LYS A 205 -18.12 -4.79 -7.84
C LYS A 205 -18.38 -3.80 -6.71
N ALA A 206 -17.34 -3.20 -6.12
CA ALA A 206 -17.50 -2.18 -5.10
C ALA A 206 -18.12 -0.90 -5.68
N VAL A 207 -17.75 -0.50 -6.89
CA VAL A 207 -18.34 0.65 -7.60
C VAL A 207 -19.80 0.38 -7.93
N GLU A 208 -20.13 -0.78 -8.49
CA GLU A 208 -21.50 -1.19 -8.81
C GLU A 208 -22.42 -1.19 -7.57
N LYS A 209 -21.90 -1.65 -6.43
CA LYS A 209 -22.61 -1.65 -5.14
C LYS A 209 -22.56 -0.32 -4.42
N ASN A 210 -21.82 0.65 -4.93
CA ASN A 210 -21.56 1.92 -4.25
C ASN A 210 -21.05 1.73 -2.80
N ASP A 211 -20.14 0.77 -2.61
CA ASP A 211 -19.72 0.26 -1.29
C ASP A 211 -18.90 1.29 -0.50
N LEU A 212 -19.10 1.33 0.81
CA LEU A 212 -18.38 2.23 1.71
C LEU A 212 -16.86 2.05 1.68
N SER A 213 -16.36 0.85 1.34
CA SER A 213 -14.92 0.57 1.27
C SER A 213 -14.21 1.27 0.11
N LEU A 214 -14.93 1.88 -0.82
CA LEU A 214 -14.36 2.77 -1.84
C LEU A 214 -13.73 4.02 -1.21
N LEU A 215 -14.28 4.50 -0.09
CA LEU A 215 -13.78 5.70 0.59
C LEU A 215 -12.45 5.42 1.31
N SER A 216 -11.38 5.99 0.81
CA SER A 216 -10.07 5.85 1.47
C SER A 216 -10.08 6.41 2.88
N GLY A 217 -9.39 5.70 3.80
CA GLY A 217 -9.30 6.12 5.20
C GLY A 217 -10.51 5.76 6.07
N LEU A 218 -11.60 5.26 5.50
CA LEU A 218 -12.72 4.72 6.28
C LEU A 218 -12.30 3.40 6.92
N THR A 219 -12.16 3.38 8.24
CA THR A 219 -11.72 2.20 8.97
C THR A 219 -12.79 1.11 9.02
N GLU A 220 -12.37 -0.15 9.21
CA GLU A 220 -13.31 -1.27 9.41
C GLU A 220 -14.28 -1.02 10.56
N LYS A 221 -13.80 -0.38 11.64
CA LYS A 221 -14.64 -0.03 12.80
C LYS A 221 -15.72 0.99 12.43
N GLU A 222 -15.37 2.02 11.67
CA GLU A 222 -16.32 3.05 11.21
C GLU A 222 -17.32 2.46 10.22
N ARG A 223 -16.87 1.60 9.30
CA ARG A 223 -17.73 0.88 8.36
C ARG A 223 -18.75 0.00 9.10
N LYS A 224 -18.29 -0.82 10.07
CA LYS A 224 -19.19 -1.64 10.90
C LYS A 224 -20.18 -0.80 11.67
N LYS A 225 -19.75 0.36 12.20
CA LYS A 225 -20.66 1.30 12.87
C LYS A 225 -21.70 1.87 11.91
N SER A 226 -21.32 2.21 10.68
CA SER A 226 -22.27 2.66 9.65
C SER A 226 -23.26 1.56 9.29
N ASN A 227 -22.79 0.34 9.07
CA ASN A 227 -23.63 -0.80 8.73
C ASN A 227 -24.65 -1.13 9.87
N SER A 228 -24.24 -1.00 11.14
CA SER A 228 -25.14 -1.27 12.29
C SER A 228 -26.32 -0.28 12.41
N VAL A 229 -26.24 0.86 11.70
CA VAL A 229 -27.34 1.85 11.63
C VAL A 229 -27.96 1.92 10.22
N GLY A 230 -27.76 0.89 9.39
CA GLY A 230 -28.38 0.76 8.07
C GLY A 230 -27.71 1.56 6.94
N ILE A 231 -26.47 2.03 7.14
CA ILE A 231 -25.73 2.77 6.13
C ILE A 231 -24.69 1.84 5.50
N PHE A 232 -24.93 1.38 4.27
CA PHE A 232 -24.09 0.43 3.55
C PHE A 232 -23.41 1.05 2.34
N THR A 233 -23.93 2.18 1.80
CA THR A 233 -23.41 2.77 0.55
C THR A 233 -22.86 4.18 0.78
N VAL A 234 -21.97 4.59 -0.14
CA VAL A 234 -21.44 5.97 -0.15
C VAL A 234 -22.58 6.98 -0.29
N THR A 235 -23.56 6.69 -1.15
CA THR A 235 -24.74 7.55 -1.32
C THR A 235 -25.53 7.68 -0.02
N GLN A 236 -25.80 6.60 0.69
CA GLN A 236 -26.49 6.67 1.99
C GLN A 236 -25.69 7.47 3.02
N LEU A 237 -24.36 7.28 3.07
CA LEU A 237 -23.47 8.02 3.95
C LEU A 237 -23.52 9.53 3.65
N SER A 238 -23.68 9.93 2.40
CA SER A 238 -23.74 11.34 1.99
C SER A 238 -24.91 12.10 2.65
N TYR A 239 -26.04 11.44 2.88
CA TYR A 239 -27.20 12.03 3.53
C TYR A 239 -27.03 12.24 5.03
N THR A 240 -25.99 11.69 5.64
CA THR A 240 -25.69 11.86 7.06
C THR A 240 -24.89 13.12 7.36
N PHE A 241 -24.32 13.77 6.33
CA PHE A 241 -23.57 15.00 6.55
C PHE A 241 -24.47 16.12 7.09
N ARG A 242 -23.99 16.80 8.11
CA ARG A 242 -24.64 17.97 8.69
C ARG A 242 -23.62 19.06 8.91
N PRO A 243 -23.74 20.22 8.24
CA PRO A 243 -22.87 21.36 8.48
C PRO A 243 -22.94 21.80 9.94
N ARG A 244 -21.81 21.94 10.60
CA ARG A 244 -21.73 22.40 11.99
C ARG A 244 -21.00 23.73 12.03
N ARG A 245 -21.53 24.72 12.79
CA ARG A 245 -20.76 25.91 13.12
C ARG A 245 -19.61 25.54 14.04
N ARG A 246 -18.42 25.88 13.66
CA ARG A 246 -17.23 25.63 14.45
C ARG A 246 -17.17 26.64 15.61
N PRO A 247 -17.08 26.19 16.88
CA PRO A 247 -16.88 27.09 18.00
C PRO A 247 -15.61 27.94 17.81
N ARG A 248 -15.63 29.21 18.20
CA ARG A 248 -14.48 30.14 18.06
C ARG A 248 -13.18 29.56 18.62
N ARG A 249 -13.24 28.85 19.77
CA ARG A 249 -12.08 28.19 20.41
C ARG A 249 -11.43 27.08 19.59
N LEU A 250 -12.10 26.54 18.57
CA LEU A 250 -11.61 25.45 17.73
C LEU A 250 -11.21 25.90 16.33
N ARG A 251 -11.32 27.17 15.98
CA ARG A 251 -11.05 27.70 14.64
C ARG A 251 -9.63 27.34 14.16
N ASN A 252 -8.65 27.36 15.06
CA ASN A 252 -7.24 27.09 14.74
C ASN A 252 -6.86 25.61 14.87
N LYS A 253 -7.77 24.71 15.27
CA LYS A 253 -7.50 23.27 15.31
C LYS A 253 -7.83 22.64 13.95
N ARG A 254 -6.93 21.81 13.46
CA ARG A 254 -7.14 21.05 12.22
C ARG A 254 -8.41 20.18 12.36
N GLU A 255 -9.29 20.25 11.38
CA GLU A 255 -10.49 19.43 11.39
C GLU A 255 -10.16 17.96 11.12
N ARG A 256 -11.02 17.07 11.61
CA ARG A 256 -10.97 15.66 11.22
C ARG A 256 -11.55 15.52 9.83
N HIS A 257 -11.01 14.58 9.07
CA HIS A 257 -11.60 14.21 7.79
C HIS A 257 -13.04 13.69 7.98
N HIS A 258 -13.99 14.21 7.18
CA HIS A 258 -15.38 13.84 7.22
C HIS A 258 -15.74 12.93 6.03
N HIS A 259 -15.85 11.62 6.26
CA HIS A 259 -16.23 10.69 5.20
C HIS A 259 -17.62 10.97 4.62
N SER A 260 -18.57 11.47 5.45
CA SER A 260 -19.89 11.87 4.97
C SER A 260 -19.87 13.09 4.06
N LEU A 261 -18.96 14.04 4.29
CA LEU A 261 -18.76 15.20 3.40
C LEU A 261 -18.13 14.76 2.08
N ARG A 262 -17.15 13.84 2.12
CA ARG A 262 -16.61 13.24 0.89
C ARG A 262 -17.69 12.52 0.09
N ALA A 263 -18.50 11.73 0.76
CA ALA A 263 -19.64 11.06 0.14
C ALA A 263 -20.62 12.06 -0.48
N LEU A 264 -20.84 13.22 0.16
CA LEU A 264 -21.66 14.29 -0.37
C LEU A 264 -21.02 14.91 -1.63
N ALA A 265 -19.72 15.20 -1.60
CA ALA A 265 -18.99 15.70 -2.77
C ALA A 265 -19.12 14.76 -3.98
N ILE A 266 -18.98 13.45 -3.76
CA ILE A 266 -19.15 12.41 -4.81
C ILE A 266 -20.58 12.42 -5.37
N ARG A 267 -21.61 12.47 -4.50
CA ARG A 267 -23.01 12.47 -4.92
C ARG A 267 -23.38 13.71 -5.72
N GLU A 268 -22.92 14.88 -5.28
CA GLU A 268 -23.23 16.17 -5.90
C GLU A 268 -22.32 16.50 -7.08
N LYS A 269 -21.22 15.72 -7.24
CA LYS A 269 -20.15 15.98 -8.24
C LYS A 269 -19.55 17.39 -8.08
N LYS A 270 -19.49 17.90 -6.83
CA LYS A 270 -19.00 19.24 -6.50
C LYS A 270 -17.84 19.17 -5.52
N ILE A 271 -16.95 20.16 -5.58
CA ILE A 271 -15.86 20.35 -4.64
C ILE A 271 -16.43 21.07 -3.40
N HIS A 272 -16.22 20.49 -2.22
CA HIS A 272 -16.63 21.13 -0.96
C HIS A 272 -15.42 21.64 -0.19
N LEU A 273 -15.49 22.91 0.23
CA LEU A 273 -14.45 23.55 1.04
C LEU A 273 -14.89 23.65 2.49
N VAL A 274 -13.99 23.35 3.40
CA VAL A 274 -14.17 23.50 4.85
C VAL A 274 -13.19 24.54 5.36
N GLY A 275 -13.71 25.60 5.96
CA GLY A 275 -12.92 26.74 6.39
C GLY A 275 -12.44 27.58 5.21
N ASN A 276 -11.28 28.16 5.38
CA ASN A 276 -10.61 28.94 4.34
C ASN A 276 -9.25 28.27 4.05
N PRO A 277 -9.21 27.21 3.22
CA PRO A 277 -7.93 26.69 2.78
C PRO A 277 -7.19 27.77 1.98
N GLU A 278 -5.91 27.93 2.28
CA GLU A 278 -5.06 28.89 1.58
C GLU A 278 -3.89 28.14 0.97
N LEU A 279 -3.65 28.41 -0.30
CA LEU A 279 -2.47 27.96 -1.02
C LEU A 279 -1.88 29.17 -1.76
N THR A 280 -0.79 29.70 -1.23
CA THR A 280 -0.04 30.77 -1.85
C THR A 280 1.35 30.23 -2.21
N LEU A 281 1.75 30.44 -3.45
CA LEU A 281 3.08 30.09 -3.94
C LEU A 281 3.82 31.41 -4.24
N GLU A 282 4.75 31.78 -3.36
CA GLU A 282 5.55 32.98 -3.52
C GLU A 282 6.93 32.62 -4.09
N GLY A 283 7.03 32.59 -5.41
CA GLY A 283 8.25 32.21 -6.14
C GLY A 283 7.99 31.30 -7.34
N THR A 284 9.03 30.67 -7.81
CA THR A 284 8.97 29.75 -8.98
C THR A 284 8.64 28.34 -8.52
N PRO A 285 7.46 27.77 -8.84
CA PRO A 285 7.11 26.41 -8.47
C PRO A 285 8.02 25.37 -9.15
N VAL A 286 8.50 24.43 -8.37
CA VAL A 286 9.24 23.24 -8.82
C VAL A 286 8.42 22.02 -8.42
N TYR A 287 7.73 21.43 -9.39
CA TYR A 287 6.88 20.25 -9.20
C TYR A 287 7.73 19.00 -9.20
N LEU A 288 7.77 18.32 -8.06
CA LEU A 288 8.68 17.23 -7.79
C LEU A 288 7.92 15.91 -7.64
N ASP A 289 8.37 14.91 -8.38
CA ASP A 289 8.02 13.51 -8.17
C ASP A 289 9.26 12.64 -8.10
N VAL A 290 9.27 11.64 -7.21
CA VAL A 290 10.43 10.78 -6.95
C VAL A 290 10.00 9.32 -6.99
N GLU A 291 10.78 8.51 -7.72
CA GLU A 291 10.59 7.06 -7.78
C GLU A 291 11.73 6.32 -7.06
N GLY A 292 11.36 5.24 -6.38
CA GLY A 292 12.33 4.45 -5.62
C GLY A 292 11.91 3.02 -5.38
N LEU A 293 12.86 2.23 -4.89
CA LEU A 293 12.67 0.85 -4.45
C LEU A 293 12.70 0.79 -2.92
N PRO A 294 11.54 0.77 -2.24
CA PRO A 294 11.46 0.84 -0.78
C PRO A 294 12.11 -0.35 -0.06
N ASP A 295 12.17 -1.51 -0.69
CA ASP A 295 12.81 -2.73 -0.20
C ASP A 295 14.34 -2.62 -0.15
N ARG A 296 14.93 -1.88 -1.09
CA ARG A 296 16.38 -1.62 -1.17
C ARG A 296 16.77 -0.27 -0.60
N ASP A 297 15.79 0.54 -0.17
CA ASP A 297 16.00 1.91 0.29
C ASP A 297 16.80 2.75 -0.74
N PHE A 298 16.44 2.65 -2.02
CA PHE A 298 17.10 3.23 -3.16
C PHE A 298 16.15 4.12 -3.96
N TYR A 299 16.57 5.35 -4.26
CA TYR A 299 15.85 6.30 -5.10
C TYR A 299 16.56 6.40 -6.46
N TYR A 300 15.84 6.02 -7.52
CA TYR A 300 16.48 5.89 -8.83
C TYR A 300 16.05 6.94 -9.86
N LEU A 301 15.01 7.72 -9.57
CA LEU A 301 14.50 8.71 -10.52
C LEU A 301 13.95 9.91 -9.74
N ILE A 302 14.43 11.09 -10.12
CA ILE A 302 13.91 12.38 -9.63
C ILE A 302 13.42 13.16 -10.84
N GLY A 303 12.12 13.45 -10.90
CA GLY A 303 11.50 14.35 -11.86
C GLY A 303 11.30 15.73 -11.25
N ALA A 304 11.69 16.77 -11.97
CA ALA A 304 11.44 18.15 -11.58
C ALA A 304 10.93 18.93 -12.76
N ARG A 305 9.70 19.45 -12.66
CA ARG A 305 9.05 20.28 -13.70
C ARG A 305 9.00 21.72 -13.20
N ILE A 306 9.49 22.64 -14.03
CA ILE A 306 9.59 24.06 -13.70
C ILE A 306 8.92 24.85 -14.83
N ARG A 307 8.05 25.77 -14.46
CA ARG A 307 7.44 26.72 -15.43
C ARG A 307 7.92 28.12 -15.14
N ARG A 308 8.53 28.77 -16.16
CA ARG A 308 8.96 30.18 -16.12
C ARG A 308 8.47 30.89 -17.36
N GLU A 309 7.83 32.04 -17.20
CA GLU A 309 7.39 32.93 -18.30
C GLU A 309 6.71 32.19 -19.46
N GLY A 310 5.93 31.15 -19.15
CA GLY A 310 5.25 30.33 -20.16
C GLY A 310 6.08 29.14 -20.71
N ALA A 311 7.41 29.14 -20.53
CA ALA A 311 8.25 28.01 -20.89
C ALA A 311 8.27 26.93 -19.80
N VAL A 312 8.25 25.66 -20.22
CA VAL A 312 8.30 24.50 -19.33
C VAL A 312 9.64 23.81 -19.52
N SER A 313 10.35 23.57 -18.42
CA SER A 313 11.51 22.68 -18.39
C SER A 313 11.19 21.45 -17.53
N GLN A 314 11.45 20.26 -18.12
CA GLN A 314 11.31 18.97 -17.44
C GLN A 314 12.70 18.39 -17.24
N HIS A 315 13.10 18.23 -15.99
CA HIS A 315 14.36 17.59 -15.61
C HIS A 315 14.09 16.15 -15.20
N VAL A 316 14.96 15.25 -15.66
CA VAL A 316 14.90 13.82 -15.39
C VAL A 316 16.29 13.37 -14.90
N LEU A 317 16.39 13.04 -13.64
CA LEU A 317 17.62 12.62 -13.00
C LEU A 317 17.54 11.11 -12.71
N TRP A 318 18.29 10.33 -13.48
CA TRP A 318 18.22 8.88 -13.44
C TRP A 318 19.50 8.28 -12.84
N ALA A 319 19.33 7.34 -11.89
CA ALA A 319 20.38 6.53 -11.30
C ALA A 319 20.30 5.09 -11.85
N ASP A 320 21.34 4.64 -12.52
CA ASP A 320 21.42 3.25 -12.98
C ASP A 320 21.61 2.28 -11.81
N THR A 321 22.41 2.68 -10.84
CA THR A 321 22.74 1.91 -9.66
C THR A 321 22.68 2.76 -8.40
N THR A 322 22.77 2.12 -7.24
CA THR A 322 22.82 2.82 -5.94
C THR A 322 24.03 3.77 -5.82
N LYS A 323 25.09 3.56 -6.59
CA LYS A 323 26.28 4.44 -6.63
C LYS A 323 25.95 5.80 -7.28
N ASP A 324 24.96 5.84 -8.15
CA ASP A 324 24.52 7.07 -8.84
C ASP A 324 23.55 7.90 -8.00
N GLU A 325 23.03 7.39 -6.88
CA GLU A 325 22.05 8.08 -6.04
C GLU A 325 22.58 9.41 -5.52
N GLN A 326 23.85 9.46 -5.09
CA GLN A 326 24.49 10.71 -4.67
C GLN A 326 24.59 11.74 -5.81
N ARG A 327 24.91 11.28 -7.03
CA ARG A 327 24.98 12.17 -8.20
C ARG A 327 23.64 12.81 -8.51
N ILE A 328 22.56 12.02 -8.61
CA ILE A 328 21.24 12.59 -8.90
C ILE A 328 20.74 13.51 -7.80
N TRP A 329 21.12 13.27 -6.55
CA TRP A 329 20.85 14.21 -5.45
C TRP A 329 21.59 15.52 -5.64
N SER A 330 22.88 15.48 -5.96
CA SER A 330 23.69 16.68 -6.18
C SER A 330 23.20 17.48 -7.39
N ASP A 331 22.85 16.79 -8.49
CA ASP A 331 22.27 17.41 -9.68
C ASP A 331 20.94 18.10 -9.38
N PHE A 332 20.09 17.47 -8.56
CA PHE A 332 18.82 18.06 -8.11
C PHE A 332 19.06 19.36 -7.29
N LEU A 333 20.03 19.35 -6.37
CA LEU A 333 20.39 20.54 -5.61
C LEU A 333 20.94 21.66 -6.50
N ALA A 334 21.72 21.31 -7.53
CA ALA A 334 22.23 22.26 -8.51
C ALA A 334 21.07 22.90 -9.31
N ILE A 335 20.09 22.09 -9.75
CA ILE A 335 18.88 22.61 -10.41
C ILE A 335 18.16 23.61 -9.52
N LEU A 336 17.93 23.28 -8.25
CA LEU A 336 17.27 24.19 -7.30
C LEU A 336 18.02 25.51 -7.11
N ASN A 337 19.34 25.47 -7.03
CA ASN A 337 20.17 26.65 -6.90
C ASN A 337 20.14 27.54 -8.17
N GLY A 338 19.85 26.97 -9.33
CA GLY A 338 19.67 27.69 -10.60
C GLY A 338 18.26 28.28 -10.80
N VAL A 339 17.34 28.06 -9.87
CA VAL A 339 15.98 28.61 -9.93
C VAL A 339 15.88 29.83 -9.04
N GLU A 340 15.31 30.92 -9.53
CA GLU A 340 15.02 32.09 -8.73
C GLU A 340 13.85 31.82 -7.78
N ASN A 341 14.10 31.97 -6.48
CA ASN A 341 13.12 31.75 -5.40
C ASN A 341 12.30 30.46 -5.58
N PRO A 342 12.92 29.26 -5.61
CA PRO A 342 12.22 28.00 -5.88
C PRO A 342 11.28 27.63 -4.73
N VAL A 343 10.06 27.22 -5.09
CA VAL A 343 9.06 26.68 -4.19
C VAL A 343 8.85 25.20 -4.55
N LEU A 344 9.38 24.30 -3.73
CA LEU A 344 9.19 22.87 -3.93
C LEU A 344 7.73 22.47 -3.67
N VAL A 345 7.09 21.88 -4.67
CA VAL A 345 5.73 21.34 -4.58
C VAL A 345 5.77 19.84 -4.78
N HIS A 346 5.17 19.07 -3.87
CA HIS A 346 5.11 17.62 -3.93
C HIS A 346 3.79 17.05 -3.38
N TYR A 347 3.58 15.73 -3.53
CA TYR A 347 2.32 15.09 -3.14
C TYR A 347 2.54 13.93 -2.16
N GLY A 348 2.25 14.15 -0.88
CA GLY A 348 2.26 13.09 0.12
C GLY A 348 3.51 13.05 0.99
N ARG A 349 3.87 11.85 1.45
CA ARG A 349 4.95 11.65 2.43
C ARG A 349 6.24 11.10 1.82
N PHE A 350 6.18 10.61 0.60
CA PHE A 350 7.30 9.90 0.00
C PHE A 350 8.49 10.84 -0.19
N GLU A 351 8.26 12.00 -0.78
CA GLU A 351 9.28 13.05 -1.02
C GLU A 351 9.81 13.63 0.29
N THR A 352 8.96 13.81 1.30
CA THR A 352 9.42 14.24 2.65
C THR A 352 10.38 13.21 3.26
N THR A 353 10.14 11.91 3.02
CA THR A 353 11.04 10.84 3.48
C THR A 353 12.31 10.82 2.65
N PHE A 354 12.20 11.00 1.34
CA PHE A 354 13.31 11.13 0.41
C PHE A 354 14.27 12.25 0.86
N PHE A 355 13.78 13.46 1.06
CA PHE A 355 14.64 14.57 1.51
C PHE A 355 15.42 14.24 2.79
N LYS A 356 14.76 13.66 3.79
CA LYS A 356 15.42 13.30 5.06
C LYS A 356 16.51 12.23 4.86
N ARG A 357 16.26 11.26 3.99
CA ARG A 357 17.21 10.18 3.71
C ARG A 357 18.40 10.65 2.90
N MET A 358 18.16 11.42 1.84
CA MET A 358 19.23 11.97 1.01
C MET A 358 20.12 12.91 1.81
N HIS A 359 19.52 13.79 2.62
CA HIS A 359 20.27 14.66 3.53
C HIS A 359 21.11 13.84 4.54
N GLY A 360 20.52 12.78 5.10
CA GLY A 360 21.24 11.92 6.07
C GLY A 360 22.37 11.09 5.45
N ARG A 361 22.30 10.73 4.18
CA ARG A 361 23.30 9.91 3.47
C ARG A 361 24.43 10.75 2.85
N TYR A 362 24.06 11.83 2.19
CA TYR A 362 24.95 12.56 1.29
C TYR A 362 25.17 14.02 1.73
N GLY A 363 24.57 14.41 2.86
CA GLY A 363 24.60 15.79 3.31
C GLY A 363 23.53 16.66 2.65
N GLY A 364 23.34 17.85 3.22
CA GLY A 364 22.46 18.89 2.69
C GLY A 364 23.23 19.93 1.89
N PRO A 365 22.50 20.83 1.19
CA PRO A 365 23.11 22.00 0.59
C PRO A 365 23.59 22.98 1.68
N PRO A 366 24.51 23.91 1.37
CA PRO A 366 24.91 24.97 2.30
C PRO A 366 23.69 25.69 2.87
N GLU A 367 23.71 26.01 4.18
CA GLU A 367 22.52 26.52 4.90
C GLU A 367 21.91 27.79 4.32
N ASP A 368 22.75 28.68 3.77
CA ASP A 368 22.32 29.92 3.15
C ASP A 368 21.93 29.80 1.68
N SER A 369 22.09 28.61 1.09
CA SER A 369 21.78 28.38 -0.32
C SER A 369 20.29 28.47 -0.62
N VAL A 370 19.97 28.75 -1.87
CA VAL A 370 18.60 28.78 -2.38
C VAL A 370 17.94 27.41 -2.22
N ALA A 371 18.68 26.32 -2.52
CA ALA A 371 18.22 24.96 -2.34
C ALA A 371 17.89 24.63 -0.87
N ALA A 372 18.72 25.09 0.09
CA ALA A 372 18.45 24.86 1.52
C ALA A 372 17.15 25.53 1.97
N LYS A 373 16.87 26.74 1.50
CA LYS A 373 15.62 27.46 1.78
C LYS A 373 14.42 26.71 1.22
N ALA A 374 14.48 26.25 -0.02
CA ALA A 374 13.41 25.47 -0.66
C ALA A 374 13.13 24.14 0.06
N LEU A 375 14.17 23.43 0.51
CA LEU A 375 14.04 22.17 1.24
C LEU A 375 13.48 22.33 2.67
N LYS A 376 13.61 23.51 3.28
CA LYS A 376 13.06 23.79 4.64
C LYS A 376 11.54 23.92 4.63
N THR A 377 10.96 24.46 3.56
CA THR A 377 9.54 24.80 3.48
C THR A 377 8.85 24.24 2.22
N PRO A 378 8.96 22.92 1.93
CA PRO A 378 8.29 22.35 0.78
C PRO A 378 6.78 22.35 0.96
N VAL A 379 6.04 22.58 -0.10
CA VAL A 379 4.58 22.57 -0.15
C VAL A 379 4.09 21.17 -0.45
N ASN A 380 3.49 20.52 0.53
CA ASN A 380 2.83 19.24 0.34
C ASN A 380 1.32 19.45 0.06
N LEU A 381 0.90 19.32 -1.19
CA LEU A 381 -0.50 19.55 -1.57
C LEU A 381 -1.50 18.67 -0.82
N LEU A 382 -1.13 17.43 -0.50
CA LEU A 382 -2.01 16.56 0.26
C LEU A 382 -2.34 17.14 1.65
N THR A 383 -1.46 17.96 2.23
CA THR A 383 -1.75 18.63 3.51
C THR A 383 -2.73 19.79 3.38
N VAL A 384 -2.77 20.44 2.23
CA VAL A 384 -3.75 21.50 1.91
C VAL A 384 -5.12 20.84 1.62
N ILE A 385 -5.12 19.76 0.86
CA ILE A 385 -6.34 19.03 0.52
C ILE A 385 -6.98 18.37 1.74
N PHE A 386 -6.17 17.72 2.61
CA PHE A 386 -6.69 16.87 3.67
C PHE A 386 -7.56 17.62 4.66
N ALA A 387 -8.81 17.18 4.78
CA ALA A 387 -9.84 17.73 5.67
C ALA A 387 -10.28 19.19 5.38
N GLN A 388 -9.82 19.78 4.28
CA GLN A 388 -10.18 21.13 3.87
C GLN A 388 -10.82 21.17 2.47
N VAL A 389 -10.28 20.42 1.51
CA VAL A 389 -10.81 20.35 0.14
C VAL A 389 -11.32 18.92 -0.11
N TYR A 390 -12.59 18.79 -0.41
CA TYR A 390 -13.25 17.51 -0.68
C TYR A 390 -13.61 17.42 -2.15
N PHE A 391 -12.74 16.80 -2.91
CA PHE A 391 -13.01 16.47 -4.32
C PHE A 391 -14.05 15.36 -4.42
N PRO A 392 -14.82 15.28 -5.51
CA PRO A 392 -15.77 14.20 -5.77
C PRO A 392 -15.07 12.90 -6.21
N THR A 393 -14.07 12.48 -5.43
CA THR A 393 -13.21 11.32 -5.66
C THR A 393 -13.24 10.40 -4.44
N TYR A 394 -13.04 9.09 -4.63
CA TYR A 394 -13.03 8.14 -3.53
C TYR A 394 -11.78 8.27 -2.64
N THR A 395 -10.69 8.76 -3.22
CA THR A 395 -9.42 8.98 -2.50
C THR A 395 -8.91 10.40 -2.70
N ASN A 396 -7.89 10.80 -1.92
CA ASN A 396 -7.12 12.02 -2.17
C ASN A 396 -5.80 11.69 -2.90
N GLY A 397 -5.70 10.58 -3.61
CA GLY A 397 -4.52 10.27 -4.42
C GLY A 397 -4.37 11.23 -5.58
N LEU A 398 -3.14 11.59 -5.94
CA LEU A 398 -2.85 12.51 -7.05
C LEU A 398 -3.59 12.07 -8.33
N LYS A 399 -3.53 10.78 -8.65
CA LYS A 399 -4.14 10.22 -9.85
C LYS A 399 -5.67 10.45 -9.91
N GLU A 400 -6.41 10.21 -8.84
CA GLU A 400 -7.86 10.42 -8.83
C GLU A 400 -8.23 11.91 -8.89
N VAL A 401 -7.47 12.76 -8.19
CA VAL A 401 -7.70 14.22 -8.18
C VAL A 401 -7.37 14.84 -9.52
N ALA A 402 -6.23 14.49 -10.12
CA ALA A 402 -5.83 15.01 -11.43
C ALA A 402 -6.73 14.53 -12.57
N LEU A 403 -7.19 13.26 -12.54
CA LEU A 403 -8.22 12.75 -13.47
C LEU A 403 -9.51 13.57 -13.37
N PHE A 404 -9.95 13.90 -12.16
CA PHE A 404 -11.12 14.76 -11.98
C PHE A 404 -10.88 16.18 -12.53
N MET A 405 -9.64 16.67 -12.50
CA MET A 405 -9.26 17.96 -13.12
C MET A 405 -9.05 17.88 -14.63
N GLY A 406 -9.23 16.71 -15.25
CA GLY A 406 -9.14 16.51 -16.70
C GLY A 406 -7.78 16.08 -17.20
N PHE A 407 -6.81 15.78 -16.32
CA PHE A 407 -5.53 15.21 -16.72
C PHE A 407 -5.64 13.70 -16.93
N ASN A 408 -4.98 13.19 -17.96
CA ASN A 408 -4.93 11.75 -18.26
C ASN A 408 -3.49 11.32 -18.49
N TRP A 409 -3.10 10.23 -17.83
CA TRP A 409 -1.82 9.58 -18.08
C TRP A 409 -1.83 8.83 -19.41
N SER A 410 -0.70 8.78 -20.08
CA SER A 410 -0.52 8.02 -21.34
C SER A 410 -0.75 6.52 -21.11
N ASP A 411 -0.30 5.99 -19.98
CA ASP A 411 -0.63 4.63 -19.51
C ASP A 411 -1.58 4.68 -18.30
N ILE A 412 -2.81 4.29 -18.53
CA ILE A 412 -3.86 4.21 -17.49
C ILE A 412 -3.51 3.22 -16.37
N LYS A 413 -2.69 2.20 -16.66
CA LYS A 413 -2.26 1.18 -15.70
C LYS A 413 -1.04 1.61 -14.88
N ALA A 414 -0.34 2.66 -15.29
CA ALA A 414 0.80 3.18 -14.56
C ALA A 414 0.43 3.47 -13.10
N SER A 415 1.28 3.09 -12.17
CA SER A 415 1.11 3.29 -10.73
C SER A 415 2.45 3.10 -10.02
N GLY A 416 2.58 3.58 -8.79
CA GLY A 416 3.81 3.40 -8.01
C GLY A 416 4.22 1.94 -7.77
N VAL A 417 3.29 0.98 -7.79
CA VAL A 417 3.66 -0.45 -7.76
C VAL A 417 4.09 -0.96 -9.13
N GLN A 418 3.55 -0.39 -10.21
CA GLN A 418 3.97 -0.71 -11.57
C GLN A 418 5.37 -0.15 -11.86
N SER A 419 5.73 1.04 -11.35
CA SER A 419 7.07 1.61 -11.50
C SER A 419 8.14 0.71 -10.89
N ILE A 420 7.85 0.04 -9.76
CA ILE A 420 8.73 -0.96 -9.15
C ILE A 420 8.99 -2.12 -10.12
N VAL A 421 7.93 -2.67 -10.73
CA VAL A 421 8.05 -3.77 -11.70
C VAL A 421 8.87 -3.35 -12.91
N TRP A 422 8.56 -2.18 -13.49
CA TRP A 422 9.31 -1.64 -14.63
C TRP A 422 10.79 -1.43 -14.29
N ARG A 423 11.10 -0.91 -13.09
CA ARG A 423 12.49 -0.72 -12.66
C ARG A 423 13.23 -2.05 -12.58
N HIS A 424 12.65 -3.08 -11.97
CA HIS A 424 13.27 -4.40 -11.91
C HIS A 424 13.41 -5.04 -13.29
N THR A 425 12.39 -4.94 -14.15
CA THR A 425 12.48 -5.42 -15.54
C THR A 425 13.62 -4.72 -16.26
N TRP A 426 13.73 -3.39 -16.13
CA TRP A 426 14.82 -2.66 -16.75
C TRP A 426 16.20 -3.08 -16.21
N GLU A 427 16.33 -3.35 -14.92
CA GLU A 427 17.59 -3.84 -14.34
C GLU A 427 18.05 -5.17 -14.96
N GLN A 428 17.10 -6.03 -15.32
CA GLN A 428 17.36 -7.34 -15.91
C GLN A 428 17.66 -7.26 -17.41
N CYS A 429 16.88 -6.52 -18.17
CA CYS A 429 16.97 -6.52 -19.63
C CYS A 429 17.66 -5.28 -20.23
N ARG A 430 17.81 -4.19 -19.46
CA ARG A 430 18.35 -2.88 -19.92
C ARG A 430 17.60 -2.31 -21.13
N ASP A 431 16.34 -2.70 -21.31
CA ASP A 431 15.53 -2.22 -22.42
C ASP A 431 15.23 -0.71 -22.28
N PRO A 432 15.64 0.11 -23.26
CA PRO A 432 15.37 1.54 -23.26
C PRO A 432 13.88 1.89 -23.28
N VAL A 433 13.02 1.02 -23.83
CA VAL A 433 11.56 1.23 -23.85
C VAL A 433 10.99 1.21 -22.43
N VAL A 434 11.44 0.28 -21.59
CA VAL A 434 11.02 0.19 -20.17
C VAL A 434 11.50 1.41 -19.39
N LYS A 435 12.74 1.87 -19.63
CA LYS A 435 13.27 3.11 -19.03
C LYS A 435 12.44 4.31 -19.44
N GLN A 436 12.12 4.42 -20.73
CA GLN A 436 11.31 5.52 -21.25
C GLN A 436 9.90 5.54 -20.63
N ALA A 437 9.28 4.38 -20.41
CA ALA A 437 7.98 4.29 -19.75
C ALA A 437 8.04 4.82 -18.31
N LEU A 438 9.11 4.53 -17.54
CA LEU A 438 9.35 5.06 -16.20
C LEU A 438 9.53 6.58 -16.22
N VAL A 439 10.36 7.08 -17.13
CA VAL A 439 10.63 8.51 -17.28
C VAL A 439 9.35 9.27 -17.66
N GLN A 440 8.57 8.72 -18.59
CA GLN A 440 7.29 9.30 -19.02
C GLN A 440 6.30 9.36 -17.86
N TYR A 441 6.14 8.26 -17.12
CA TYR A 441 5.24 8.19 -15.97
C TYR A 441 5.59 9.24 -14.89
N ASN A 442 6.87 9.35 -14.52
CA ASN A 442 7.33 10.34 -13.55
C ASN A 442 7.15 11.79 -14.06
N ALA A 443 7.39 12.05 -15.35
CA ALA A 443 7.15 13.36 -15.95
C ALA A 443 5.65 13.74 -15.94
N GLU A 444 4.78 12.77 -16.21
CA GLU A 444 3.33 12.92 -16.14
C GLU A 444 2.84 13.15 -14.70
N ASP A 445 3.44 12.51 -13.69
CA ASP A 445 3.13 12.78 -12.28
C ASP A 445 3.53 14.22 -11.89
N CYS A 446 4.68 14.73 -12.37
CA CYS A 446 5.05 16.15 -12.22
C CYS A 446 4.06 17.10 -12.89
N GLU A 447 3.56 16.76 -14.08
CA GLU A 447 2.55 17.56 -14.80
C GLU A 447 1.18 17.52 -14.10
N ALA A 448 0.75 16.35 -13.66
CA ALA A 448 -0.46 16.20 -12.87
C ALA A 448 -0.40 17.05 -11.58
N LEU A 449 0.77 17.07 -10.94
CA LEU A 449 1.02 17.90 -9.75
C LEU A 449 0.89 19.39 -10.07
N GLU A 450 1.41 19.85 -11.21
CA GLU A 450 1.24 21.25 -11.68
C GLU A 450 -0.25 21.59 -11.88
N ILE A 451 -1.00 20.74 -12.58
CA ILE A 451 -2.43 20.93 -12.86
C ILE A 451 -3.24 21.01 -11.56
N VAL A 452 -3.01 20.08 -10.63
CA VAL A 452 -3.71 20.06 -9.33
C VAL A 452 -3.33 21.29 -8.51
N THR A 453 -2.07 21.74 -8.56
CA THR A 453 -1.62 22.96 -7.85
C THR A 453 -2.34 24.18 -8.38
N ASN A 454 -2.37 24.37 -9.70
CA ASN A 454 -3.03 25.51 -10.33
C ASN A 454 -4.53 25.53 -10.00
N ALA A 455 -5.19 24.38 -10.06
CA ALA A 455 -6.58 24.24 -9.68
C ALA A 455 -6.82 24.59 -8.20
N LEU A 456 -5.95 24.14 -7.31
CA LEU A 456 -6.05 24.47 -5.87
C LEU A 456 -5.85 25.97 -5.62
N VAL A 457 -4.89 26.62 -6.26
CA VAL A 457 -4.67 28.07 -6.16
C VAL A 457 -5.94 28.82 -6.53
N GLU A 458 -6.58 28.43 -7.64
CA GLU A 458 -7.85 29.06 -8.08
C GLU A 458 -8.98 28.80 -7.08
N ILE A 459 -9.19 27.55 -6.66
CA ILE A 459 -10.27 27.15 -5.74
C ILE A 459 -10.12 27.82 -4.36
N THR A 460 -8.89 28.08 -3.92
CA THR A 460 -8.61 28.65 -2.58
C THR A 460 -8.47 30.16 -2.58
N ARG A 461 -8.58 30.83 -3.73
CA ARG A 461 -8.54 32.29 -3.80
C ARG A 461 -9.62 32.93 -2.93
N PRO A 462 -9.30 34.00 -2.19
CA PRO A 462 -10.29 34.77 -1.47
C PRO A 462 -11.38 35.31 -2.45
N ARG A 463 -12.66 35.07 -2.13
CA ARG A 463 -13.79 35.54 -2.91
C ARG A 463 -13.75 37.05 -3.03
N GLY A 464 -13.72 37.59 -4.25
CA GLY A 464 -13.69 39.01 -4.56
C GLY A 464 -12.60 39.45 -5.55
N ARG A 465 -11.71 38.57 -5.99
CA ARG A 465 -10.80 38.82 -7.12
C ARG A 465 -11.35 38.15 -8.38
N PRO A 466 -11.30 38.80 -9.54
CA PRO A 466 -11.81 38.24 -10.80
C PRO A 466 -11.08 36.93 -11.12
N SER A 467 -11.84 35.85 -11.36
CA SER A 467 -11.32 34.56 -11.86
C SER A 467 -11.14 34.65 -13.37
N VAL A 468 -10.06 34.08 -13.86
CA VAL A 468 -9.78 33.99 -15.31
C VAL A 468 -10.70 32.95 -15.99
N ASP A 469 -11.30 32.02 -15.24
CA ASP A 469 -12.21 30.97 -15.73
C ASP A 469 -13.48 30.90 -14.87
N ALA A 470 -14.54 31.56 -15.33
CA ALA A 470 -15.84 31.58 -14.66
C ALA A 470 -16.57 30.21 -14.71
N SER A 471 -16.18 29.28 -15.58
CA SER A 471 -16.89 28.01 -15.79
C SER A 471 -16.76 26.98 -14.65
N LYS A 472 -15.75 27.11 -13.78
CA LYS A 472 -15.53 26.17 -12.63
C LYS A 472 -15.98 26.74 -11.28
N ALA A 473 -16.42 27.98 -11.21
CA ALA A 473 -16.85 28.62 -9.96
C ALA A 473 -18.14 28.01 -9.38
N ASP A 474 -19.04 27.50 -10.22
CA ASP A 474 -20.31 26.88 -9.82
C ASP A 474 -20.15 25.48 -9.22
N ASP A 475 -18.98 24.85 -9.42
CA ASP A 475 -18.68 23.51 -8.91
C ASP A 475 -18.06 23.52 -7.51
N VAL A 476 -17.79 24.69 -6.93
CA VAL A 476 -17.14 24.82 -5.60
C VAL A 476 -18.12 25.35 -4.57
N VAL A 477 -18.36 24.56 -3.52
CA VAL A 477 -19.31 24.87 -2.44
C VAL A 477 -18.57 25.04 -1.12
N SER A 478 -18.73 26.20 -0.46
CA SER A 478 -18.29 26.37 0.93
C SER A 478 -19.27 25.69 1.86
N VAL A 479 -18.77 24.84 2.77
CA VAL A 479 -19.59 24.13 3.75
C VAL A 479 -20.28 25.10 4.72
N GLU A 480 -19.65 26.25 4.99
CA GLU A 480 -20.17 27.32 5.84
C GLU A 480 -21.41 28.00 5.22
N SER A 481 -21.51 28.01 3.90
CA SER A 481 -22.67 28.59 3.18
C SER A 481 -23.85 27.64 3.05
N MET A 482 -23.65 26.35 3.36
CA MET A 482 -24.71 25.35 3.25
C MET A 482 -25.82 25.61 4.27
N LYS A 483 -27.07 25.68 3.79
CA LYS A 483 -28.25 25.80 4.68
C LYS A 483 -28.37 24.56 5.55
N ARG A 484 -28.60 24.76 6.86
CA ARG A 484 -28.91 23.66 7.78
C ARG A 484 -30.24 23.02 7.34
N GLN A 485 -30.21 21.79 6.87
CA GLN A 485 -31.45 21.03 6.78
C GLN A 485 -32.00 20.84 8.19
N ARG A 486 -33.25 21.29 8.43
CA ARG A 486 -33.96 21.02 9.69
C ARG A 486 -34.03 19.50 9.83
N PRO A 487 -33.86 18.94 11.04
CA PRO A 487 -34.14 17.53 11.26
C PRO A 487 -35.57 17.27 10.79
N PHE A 488 -35.78 16.19 10.05
CA PHE A 488 -37.11 15.70 9.71
C PHE A 488 -37.89 15.65 11.04
N SER A 489 -38.95 16.45 11.16
CA SER A 489 -39.90 16.28 12.24
C SER A 489 -40.45 14.86 12.07
N SER A 490 -40.46 14.10 13.16
CA SER A 490 -41.01 12.75 13.27
C SER A 490 -42.50 12.74 12.93
N GLY A 491 -42.85 12.75 11.64
CA GLY A 491 -44.20 12.82 11.16
C GLY A 491 -44.47 12.25 9.77
N THR A 492 -43.42 11.85 9.07
CA THR A 492 -43.60 11.17 7.77
C THR A 492 -42.78 9.89 7.74
N ALA A 493 -43.46 8.78 7.74
CA ALA A 493 -42.91 7.44 7.61
C ALA A 493 -42.01 7.36 6.37
N CYS A 494 -40.79 6.91 6.57
CA CYS A 494 -39.86 6.59 5.51
C CYS A 494 -40.46 5.46 4.64
N PRO A 495 -40.62 5.62 3.32
CA PRO A 495 -41.10 4.56 2.46
C PRO A 495 -39.90 3.71 2.05
N ILE A 496 -39.31 2.99 3.00
CA ILE A 496 -38.38 1.86 2.69
C ILE A 496 -38.86 0.69 3.57
N ARG A 497 -39.88 -0.01 3.06
CA ARG A 497 -40.12 -1.41 3.40
C ARG A 497 -39.71 -2.26 2.23
N ARG A 498 -38.85 -3.21 2.56
CA ARG A 498 -38.45 -4.46 1.86
C ARG A 498 -37.49 -4.33 0.68
#